data_b5de0830758cded5d9b0a8acec0f367e
#
_entry.id   b5de0830758cded5d9b0a8acec0f367e
#
_cell.length_a   1.000
_cell.length_b   1.000
_cell.length_c   1.000
_cell.angle_alpha   90.00
_cell.angle_beta   90.00
_cell.angle_gamma   90.00
#
_symmetry.space_group_name_H-M   'P 1'
#
loop_
_entity.id
_entity.type
_entity.pdbx_description
1 polymer ?
#
loop_
_entity_poly.entity_id
_entity_poly.type
_entity_poly.pdbx_seq_one_letter_code
_entity_poly.pdbx_strand_id
1 'polypeptide(L)'
;MCIRDSRWTVFDVEPSTEDWLKWAQDNVDGILWDFINQNRNHLEHIGEYEPNKVYPSRRSWKRFNDTVAPVGVFGEEGDRDMLFNLATAFVGFEGAVALRDFVEKYEWQVTVEDLIDNGEIDKTDKWGINDHAAMIEKMEAAKTFAEPLSEAQIANVAEYFVTLPSEVAMKLWTVIGDSDNIDNTIALHLSLIHI
;
A
#
# COMPACT_ATOMS: atom_id res chain seq x y z
N MET A 1 -44.22 25.56 14.83
CA MET A 1 -44.23 24.34 14.03
C MET A 1 -44.73 24.72 12.63
N CYS A 2 -43.88 24.65 11.63
CA CYS A 2 -44.19 25.15 10.29
C CYS A 2 -44.98 24.08 9.53
N ILE A 3 -46.10 24.45 8.91
CA ILE A 3 -47.00 23.54 8.17
C ILE A 3 -46.28 22.80 7.01
N ARG A 4 -45.06 23.24 6.63
CA ARG A 4 -44.23 22.59 5.64
C ARG A 4 -43.60 21.27 6.11
N ASP A 5 -43.34 21.13 7.41
CA ASP A 5 -42.60 19.98 7.94
C ASP A 5 -43.43 18.68 7.96
N SER A 6 -44.76 18.81 7.92
CA SER A 6 -45.66 17.64 7.89
C SER A 6 -45.79 16.93 6.53
N ARG A 7 -45.14 17.45 5.47
CA ARG A 7 -45.17 16.88 4.11
C ARG A 7 -43.92 16.12 3.74
N TRP A 8 -42.90 16.12 4.62
CA TRP A 8 -41.62 15.47 4.37
C TRP A 8 -41.35 14.41 5.42
N THR A 9 -40.91 13.25 4.95
CA THR A 9 -40.33 12.25 5.85
C THR A 9 -38.85 12.58 5.99
N VAL A 10 -38.40 12.82 7.20
CA VAL A 10 -37.00 13.11 7.51
C VAL A 10 -36.35 11.84 8.02
N PHE A 11 -35.22 11.48 7.46
CA PHE A 11 -34.37 10.41 7.94
C PHE A 11 -33.06 11.02 8.42
N ASP A 12 -32.66 10.68 9.63
CA ASP A 12 -31.32 11.00 10.11
C ASP A 12 -30.34 9.96 9.52
N VAL A 13 -29.32 10.44 8.83
CA VAL A 13 -28.28 9.60 8.25
C VAL A 13 -26.99 9.85 9.01
N GLU A 14 -26.56 8.86 9.75
CA GLU A 14 -25.29 8.86 10.48
C GLU A 14 -24.35 7.84 9.84
N PRO A 15 -23.58 8.24 8.81
CA PRO A 15 -22.65 7.32 8.14
C PRO A 15 -21.50 6.95 9.11
N SER A 16 -21.22 5.67 9.26
CA SER A 16 -20.12 5.19 10.09
C SER A 16 -18.75 5.39 9.41
N THR A 17 -17.67 5.33 10.20
CA THR A 17 -16.30 5.32 9.63
C THR A 17 -16.07 4.08 8.77
N GLU A 18 -16.64 2.94 9.17
CA GLU A 18 -16.59 1.68 8.45
C GLU A 18 -17.22 1.77 7.06
N ASP A 19 -18.36 2.45 6.94
CA ASP A 19 -19.01 2.66 5.64
C ASP A 19 -18.13 3.51 4.71
N TRP A 20 -17.45 4.52 5.25
CA TRP A 20 -16.52 5.30 4.48
C TRP A 20 -15.31 4.47 4.06
N LEU A 21 -14.70 3.70 4.97
CA LEU A 21 -13.54 2.86 4.68
C LEU A 21 -13.85 1.81 3.61
N LYS A 22 -15.03 1.20 3.68
CA LYS A 22 -15.47 0.24 2.67
C LYS A 22 -15.61 0.87 1.29
N TRP A 23 -16.18 2.07 1.22
CA TRP A 23 -16.28 2.81 -0.04
C TRP A 23 -14.91 3.30 -0.51
N ALA A 24 -14.06 3.78 0.41
CA ALA A 24 -12.77 4.35 0.11
C ALA A 24 -11.77 3.34 -0.46
N GLN A 25 -11.91 2.05 -0.13
CA GLN A 25 -11.02 0.98 -0.61
C GLN A 25 -10.88 0.98 -2.15
N ASP A 26 -11.96 1.29 -2.86
CA ASP A 26 -11.97 1.32 -4.32
C ASP A 26 -11.88 2.76 -4.89
N ASN A 27 -11.86 3.79 -4.04
CA ASN A 27 -12.04 5.19 -4.47
C ASN A 27 -10.95 6.16 -4.04
N VAL A 28 -10.00 5.74 -3.22
CA VAL A 28 -8.86 6.54 -2.80
C VAL A 28 -7.58 5.72 -2.87
N ASP A 29 -6.43 6.40 -2.82
CA ASP A 29 -5.12 5.77 -2.77
C ASP A 29 -4.99 4.86 -1.54
N GLY A 30 -4.33 3.70 -1.71
CA GLY A 30 -4.18 2.72 -0.65
C GLY A 30 -3.49 3.26 0.60
N ILE A 31 -2.50 4.14 0.44
CA ILE A 31 -1.78 4.77 1.57
C ILE A 31 -2.71 5.69 2.36
N LEU A 32 -3.55 6.46 1.66
CA LEU A 32 -4.53 7.30 2.33
C LEU A 32 -5.60 6.45 3.04
N TRP A 33 -6.00 5.35 2.44
CA TRP A 33 -6.91 4.39 3.07
C TRP A 33 -6.31 3.81 4.35
N ASP A 34 -5.05 3.34 4.30
CA ASP A 34 -4.32 2.81 5.45
C ASP A 34 -4.16 3.86 6.55
N PHE A 35 -3.83 5.09 6.17
CA PHE A 35 -3.73 6.21 7.11
C PHE A 35 -5.04 6.40 7.88
N ILE A 36 -6.17 6.53 7.20
CA ILE A 36 -7.47 6.74 7.85
C ILE A 36 -7.92 5.51 8.65
N ASN A 37 -7.64 4.31 8.16
CA ASN A 37 -7.97 3.07 8.87
C ASN A 37 -7.25 2.98 10.22
N GLN A 38 -5.98 3.39 10.28
CA GLN A 38 -5.18 3.40 11.50
C GLN A 38 -5.44 4.63 12.38
N ASN A 39 -5.82 5.76 11.78
CA ASN A 39 -5.99 7.05 12.44
C ASN A 39 -7.40 7.60 12.24
N ARG A 40 -8.41 6.87 12.67
CA ARG A 40 -9.84 7.14 12.43
C ARG A 40 -10.32 8.50 12.92
N ASN A 41 -9.68 9.05 13.95
CA ASN A 41 -9.93 10.37 14.50
C ASN A 41 -9.60 11.52 13.53
N HIS A 42 -8.81 11.27 12.49
CA HIS A 42 -8.49 12.25 11.45
C HIS A 42 -9.47 12.25 10.27
N LEU A 43 -10.46 11.33 10.24
CA LEU A 43 -11.44 11.30 9.15
C LEU A 43 -12.35 12.54 9.17
N GLU A 44 -12.83 12.90 10.33
CA GLU A 44 -13.74 14.05 10.53
C GLU A 44 -13.40 14.79 11.81
N HIS A 45 -13.59 16.10 11.78
CA HIS A 45 -13.48 16.93 12.99
C HIS A 45 -14.67 16.68 13.92
N ILE A 46 -14.37 16.45 15.19
CA ILE A 46 -15.37 16.30 16.25
C ILE A 46 -15.12 17.44 17.24
N GLY A 47 -15.99 18.45 17.26
CA GLY A 47 -15.87 19.57 18.18
C GLY A 47 -16.40 20.88 17.62
N GLU A 48 -16.07 21.98 18.29
CA GLU A 48 -16.43 23.32 17.86
C GLU A 48 -15.55 23.76 16.66
N TYR A 49 -16.17 24.45 15.71
CA TYR A 49 -15.48 25.01 14.55
C TYR A 49 -14.99 26.43 14.83
N GLU A 50 -13.69 26.62 14.77
CA GLU A 50 -13.10 27.95 14.89
C GLU A 50 -13.10 28.67 13.50
N PRO A 51 -13.38 29.98 13.46
CA PRO A 51 -13.33 30.74 12.24
C PRO A 51 -11.93 30.70 11.58
N ASN A 52 -11.87 30.59 10.28
CA ASN A 52 -10.64 30.57 9.47
C ASN A 52 -9.71 29.36 9.68
N LYS A 53 -10.19 28.29 10.30
CA LYS A 53 -9.48 27.01 10.34
C LYS A 53 -10.08 26.03 9.32
N VAL A 54 -9.21 25.21 8.75
CA VAL A 54 -9.58 24.08 7.87
C VAL A 54 -9.65 22.83 8.75
N TYR A 55 -10.70 22.06 8.56
CA TYR A 55 -10.95 20.84 9.30
C TYR A 55 -11.14 19.66 8.35
N PRO A 56 -10.71 18.45 8.77
CA PRO A 56 -10.91 17.25 7.98
C PRO A 56 -12.37 16.88 7.87
N SER A 57 -12.76 16.36 6.72
CA SER A 57 -14.06 15.74 6.47
C SER A 57 -13.90 14.65 5.40
N ARG A 58 -14.82 13.72 5.34
CA ARG A 58 -14.85 12.66 4.32
C ARG A 58 -14.72 13.22 2.90
N ARG A 59 -15.41 14.31 2.63
CA ARG A 59 -15.36 14.99 1.33
C ARG A 59 -14.02 15.66 1.08
N SER A 60 -13.42 16.30 2.10
CA SER A 60 -12.12 16.96 1.93
C SER A 60 -11.00 15.95 1.68
N TRP A 61 -11.03 14.79 2.32
CA TRP A 61 -10.11 13.68 2.06
C TRP A 61 -10.22 13.16 0.63
N LYS A 62 -11.44 12.96 0.13
CA LYS A 62 -11.63 12.55 -1.27
C LYS A 62 -11.12 13.60 -2.26
N ARG A 63 -11.43 14.88 -2.04
CA ARG A 63 -10.93 15.96 -2.89
C ARG A 63 -9.41 16.10 -2.84
N PHE A 64 -8.83 15.92 -1.67
CA PHE A 64 -7.37 15.85 -1.51
C PHE A 64 -6.79 14.71 -2.34
N ASN A 65 -7.30 13.51 -2.18
CA ASN A 65 -6.89 12.34 -2.96
C ASN A 65 -6.95 12.58 -4.47
N ASP A 66 -8.07 13.09 -4.96
CA ASP A 66 -8.25 13.36 -6.39
C ASP A 66 -7.27 14.41 -6.94
N THR A 67 -6.79 15.30 -6.07
CA THR A 67 -5.81 16.31 -6.43
C THR A 67 -4.39 15.75 -6.46
N VAL A 68 -4.04 14.86 -5.53
CA VAL A 68 -2.66 14.37 -5.36
C VAL A 68 -2.37 13.06 -6.08
N ALA A 69 -3.36 12.21 -6.30
CA ALA A 69 -3.17 10.92 -6.96
C ALA A 69 -2.51 11.04 -8.35
N PRO A 70 -2.91 11.98 -9.22
CA PRO A 70 -2.27 12.15 -10.53
C PRO A 70 -0.81 12.61 -10.46
N VAL A 71 -0.39 13.18 -9.33
CA VAL A 71 0.97 13.75 -9.13
C VAL A 71 1.90 12.74 -8.46
N GLY A 72 1.37 11.63 -7.93
CA GLY A 72 2.16 10.56 -7.32
C GLY A 72 2.87 10.95 -6.01
N VAL A 73 2.35 11.91 -5.25
CA VAL A 73 2.97 12.39 -4.00
C VAL A 73 2.96 11.34 -2.87
N PHE A 74 2.13 10.33 -3.01
CA PHE A 74 2.13 9.20 -2.09
C PHE A 74 3.28 8.22 -2.35
N GLY A 75 3.86 8.21 -3.56
CA GLY A 75 4.95 7.32 -3.92
C GLY A 75 6.18 7.44 -3.00
N GLU A 76 7.07 6.47 -3.05
CA GLU A 76 8.30 6.44 -2.24
C GLU A 76 9.15 7.70 -2.46
N GLU A 77 9.29 8.14 -3.71
CA GLU A 77 10.00 9.36 -4.11
C GLU A 77 9.10 10.61 -4.16
N GLY A 78 7.86 10.52 -3.62
CA GLY A 78 6.89 11.61 -3.67
C GLY A 78 7.37 12.84 -2.89
N ASP A 79 7.05 14.04 -3.40
CA ASP A 79 7.37 15.31 -2.76
C ASP A 79 6.57 15.48 -1.45
N ARG A 80 7.25 15.32 -0.32
CA ARG A 80 6.67 15.38 1.03
C ARG A 80 6.24 16.80 1.42
N ASP A 81 6.90 17.82 0.88
CA ASP A 81 6.52 19.21 1.12
C ASP A 81 5.26 19.57 0.34
N MET A 82 5.13 19.09 -0.89
CA MET A 82 3.90 19.22 -1.67
C MET A 82 2.75 18.47 -1.01
N LEU A 83 2.97 17.23 -0.56
CA LEU A 83 1.98 16.44 0.18
C LEU A 83 1.47 17.22 1.39
N PHE A 84 2.37 17.75 2.22
CA PHE A 84 2.04 18.50 3.42
C PHE A 84 1.25 19.78 3.13
N ASN A 85 1.71 20.57 2.16
CA ASN A 85 1.07 21.83 1.78
C ASN A 85 -0.35 21.61 1.25
N LEU A 86 -0.53 20.64 0.38
CA LEU A 86 -1.85 20.29 -0.15
C LEU A 86 -2.76 19.73 0.94
N ALA A 87 -2.26 18.81 1.77
CA ALA A 87 -3.02 18.27 2.89
C ALA A 87 -3.47 19.39 3.84
N THR A 88 -2.59 20.34 4.17
CA THR A 88 -2.93 21.49 5.01
C THR A 88 -4.09 22.29 4.44
N ALA A 89 -4.12 22.49 3.14
CA ALA A 89 -5.17 23.24 2.45
C ALA A 89 -6.53 22.52 2.44
N PHE A 90 -6.54 21.19 2.39
CA PHE A 90 -7.78 20.40 2.29
C PHE A 90 -8.30 19.89 3.64
N VAL A 91 -7.42 19.47 4.55
CA VAL A 91 -7.80 18.77 5.78
C VAL A 91 -7.28 19.44 7.06
N GLY A 92 -6.56 20.54 6.91
CA GLY A 92 -6.02 21.32 8.02
C GLY A 92 -4.66 20.82 8.50
N PHE A 93 -4.05 21.65 9.36
CA PHE A 93 -2.66 21.45 9.78
C PHE A 93 -2.45 20.13 10.55
N GLU A 94 -3.34 19.80 11.49
CA GLU A 94 -3.20 18.57 12.31
C GLU A 94 -3.30 17.30 11.45
N GLY A 95 -4.27 17.25 10.53
CA GLY A 95 -4.40 16.14 9.59
C GLY A 95 -3.20 16.03 8.65
N ALA A 96 -2.66 17.17 8.20
CA ALA A 96 -1.49 17.20 7.32
C ALA A 96 -0.21 16.71 8.01
N VAL A 97 0.03 17.11 9.25
CA VAL A 97 1.17 16.63 10.04
C VAL A 97 1.09 15.13 10.24
N ALA A 98 -0.09 14.65 10.70
CA ALA A 98 -0.29 13.22 10.93
C ALA A 98 -0.13 12.38 9.66
N LEU A 99 -0.65 12.86 8.52
CA LEU A 99 -0.51 12.18 7.24
C LEU A 99 0.96 12.15 6.78
N ARG A 100 1.69 13.28 6.85
CA ARG A 100 3.10 13.33 6.48
C ARG A 100 3.92 12.35 7.30
N ASP A 101 3.77 12.40 8.64
CA ASP A 101 4.49 11.51 9.54
C ASP A 101 4.17 10.03 9.29
N PHE A 102 2.93 9.75 8.88
CA PHE A 102 2.50 8.40 8.49
C PHE A 102 3.19 7.95 7.20
N VAL A 103 3.17 8.79 6.16
CA VAL A 103 3.78 8.47 4.85
C VAL A 103 5.31 8.36 4.94
N GLU A 104 5.96 9.18 5.78
CA GLU A 104 7.42 9.09 6.03
C GLU A 104 7.82 7.77 6.71
N LYS A 105 6.95 7.20 7.53
CA LYS A 105 7.16 5.93 8.25
C LYS A 105 6.48 4.75 7.55
N TYR A 106 5.82 5.00 6.43
CA TYR A 106 5.10 3.96 5.73
C TYR A 106 6.09 2.94 5.21
N GLU A 107 6.03 1.74 5.75
CA GLU A 107 6.78 0.62 5.23
C GLU A 107 6.10 0.16 3.93
N TRP A 108 6.71 0.50 2.82
CA TRP A 108 6.29 0.02 1.52
C TRP A 108 6.33 -1.50 1.52
N GLN A 109 5.16 -2.10 1.45
CA GLN A 109 5.09 -3.55 1.30
C GLN A 109 5.59 -3.89 -0.09
N VAL A 110 6.82 -4.41 -0.14
CA VAL A 110 7.35 -4.99 -1.37
C VAL A 110 6.42 -6.08 -1.85
N THR A 111 6.02 -6.01 -3.10
CA THR A 111 5.15 -7.00 -3.72
C THR A 111 5.96 -8.10 -4.39
N VAL A 112 5.32 -9.21 -4.73
CA VAL A 112 5.94 -10.28 -5.53
C VAL A 112 6.35 -9.76 -6.90
N GLU A 113 5.53 -8.87 -7.50
CA GLU A 113 5.79 -8.21 -8.78
C GLU A 113 7.02 -7.29 -8.71
N ASP A 114 7.20 -6.54 -7.61
CA ASP A 114 8.40 -5.70 -7.43
C ASP A 114 9.68 -6.54 -7.50
N LEU A 115 9.70 -7.70 -6.88
CA LEU A 115 10.88 -8.56 -6.85
C LEU A 115 11.08 -9.34 -8.15
N ILE A 116 10.02 -9.91 -8.71
CA ILE A 116 10.13 -10.84 -9.82
C ILE A 116 10.08 -10.12 -11.17
N ASP A 117 9.15 -9.18 -11.34
CA ASP A 117 8.96 -8.49 -12.62
C ASP A 117 9.87 -7.28 -12.75
N ASN A 118 10.00 -6.48 -11.68
CA ASN A 118 10.77 -5.24 -11.68
C ASN A 118 12.22 -5.40 -11.22
N GLY A 119 12.57 -6.49 -10.51
CA GLY A 119 13.92 -6.73 -9.99
C GLY A 119 14.35 -5.76 -8.89
N GLU A 120 13.40 -5.21 -8.11
CA GLU A 120 13.65 -4.22 -7.07
C GLU A 120 14.13 -4.88 -5.75
N ILE A 121 15.22 -5.63 -5.83
CA ILE A 121 15.76 -6.45 -4.73
C ILE A 121 16.30 -5.58 -3.61
N ASP A 122 16.83 -4.41 -3.92
CA ASP A 122 17.35 -3.42 -2.95
C ASP A 122 16.30 -3.05 -1.89
N LYS A 123 15.01 -3.14 -2.21
CA LYS A 123 13.92 -2.91 -1.25
C LYS A 123 13.92 -3.92 -0.10
N THR A 124 14.61 -5.05 -0.24
CA THR A 124 14.67 -6.12 0.77
C THR A 124 15.89 -6.03 1.68
N ASP A 125 16.81 -5.08 1.47
CA ASP A 125 18.07 -4.96 2.21
C ASP A 125 17.92 -4.87 3.74
N LYS A 126 16.79 -4.33 4.20
CA LYS A 126 16.49 -4.14 5.63
C LYS A 126 15.66 -5.28 6.22
N TRP A 127 15.32 -6.28 5.41
CA TRP A 127 14.45 -7.36 5.84
C TRP A 127 15.15 -8.36 6.76
N GLY A 128 14.41 -8.84 7.74
CA GLY A 128 14.81 -9.99 8.54
C GLY A 128 14.39 -11.32 7.91
N ILE A 129 14.84 -12.41 8.50
CA ILE A 129 14.51 -13.79 8.07
C ILE A 129 12.99 -14.00 7.92
N ASN A 130 12.20 -13.46 8.86
CA ASN A 130 10.75 -13.62 8.87
C ASN A 130 10.07 -12.88 7.69
N ASP A 131 10.59 -11.73 7.29
CA ASP A 131 10.03 -10.93 6.19
C ASP A 131 10.24 -11.64 4.85
N HIS A 132 11.46 -12.15 4.63
CA HIS A 132 11.77 -12.98 3.47
C HIS A 132 10.93 -14.27 3.45
N ALA A 133 10.77 -14.94 4.59
CA ALA A 133 9.95 -16.13 4.68
C ALA A 133 8.48 -15.87 4.35
N ALA A 134 7.93 -14.74 4.82
CA ALA A 134 6.57 -14.31 4.51
C ALA A 134 6.40 -13.96 3.02
N MET A 135 7.41 -13.37 2.38
CA MET A 135 7.40 -13.11 0.95
C MET A 135 7.35 -14.41 0.13
N ILE A 136 8.15 -15.40 0.51
CA ILE A 136 8.14 -16.72 -0.16
C ILE A 136 6.76 -17.40 -0.01
N GLU A 137 6.12 -17.27 1.15
CA GLU A 137 4.75 -17.77 1.35
C GLU A 137 3.73 -17.06 0.47
N LYS A 138 3.90 -15.75 0.24
CA LYS A 138 3.07 -15.01 -0.73
C LYS A 138 3.30 -15.50 -2.17
N MET A 139 4.56 -15.75 -2.56
CA MET A 139 4.89 -16.31 -3.88
C MET A 139 4.26 -17.69 -4.09
N GLU A 140 4.32 -18.56 -3.07
CA GLU A 140 3.71 -19.89 -3.08
C GLU A 140 2.18 -19.79 -3.19
N ALA A 141 1.54 -18.96 -2.36
CA ALA A 141 0.09 -18.76 -2.37
C ALA A 141 -0.41 -18.17 -3.70
N ALA A 142 0.36 -17.26 -4.30
CA ALA A 142 0.08 -16.69 -5.62
C ALA A 142 0.37 -17.66 -6.77
N LYS A 143 0.98 -18.84 -6.49
CA LYS A 143 1.42 -19.80 -7.50
C LYS A 143 2.35 -19.20 -8.57
N THR A 144 3.21 -18.28 -8.16
CA THR A 144 4.09 -17.50 -9.02
C THR A 144 4.95 -18.37 -9.96
N PHE A 145 5.35 -19.55 -9.50
CA PHE A 145 6.22 -20.46 -10.23
C PHE A 145 5.47 -21.55 -11.02
N ALA A 146 4.13 -21.51 -11.07
CA ALA A 146 3.35 -22.49 -11.83
C ALA A 146 3.46 -22.32 -13.34
N GLU A 147 3.60 -21.08 -13.80
CA GLU A 147 3.82 -20.76 -15.21
C GLU A 147 5.33 -20.55 -15.52
N PRO A 148 5.77 -20.76 -16.76
CA PRO A 148 7.16 -20.50 -17.14
C PRO A 148 7.51 -19.02 -16.95
N LEU A 149 8.58 -18.74 -16.21
CA LEU A 149 9.12 -17.40 -16.03
C LEU A 149 9.94 -16.98 -17.26
N SER A 150 9.92 -15.68 -17.55
CA SER A 150 10.81 -15.10 -18.57
C SER A 150 12.27 -15.09 -18.10
N GLU A 151 13.20 -14.91 -19.04
CA GLU A 151 14.63 -14.82 -18.70
C GLU A 151 14.94 -13.69 -17.73
N ALA A 152 14.25 -12.54 -17.83
CA ALA A 152 14.40 -11.43 -16.91
C ALA A 152 13.91 -11.79 -15.50
N GLN A 153 12.74 -12.41 -15.38
CA GLN A 153 12.19 -12.87 -14.12
C GLN A 153 13.10 -13.92 -13.45
N ILE A 154 13.65 -14.86 -14.22
CA ILE A 154 14.62 -15.84 -13.69
C ILE A 154 15.88 -15.15 -13.17
N ALA A 155 16.40 -14.13 -13.88
CA ALA A 155 17.55 -13.36 -13.43
C ALA A 155 17.25 -12.64 -12.10
N ASN A 156 16.09 -12.00 -12.00
CA ASN A 156 15.65 -11.31 -10.77
C ASN A 156 15.50 -12.30 -9.60
N VAL A 157 14.89 -13.47 -9.84
CA VAL A 157 14.76 -14.52 -8.81
C VAL A 157 16.13 -15.05 -8.39
N ALA A 158 17.08 -15.21 -9.31
CA ALA A 158 18.43 -15.67 -9.01
C ALA A 158 19.19 -14.62 -8.16
N GLU A 159 19.09 -13.36 -8.51
CA GLU A 159 19.67 -12.26 -7.74
C GLU A 159 19.07 -12.21 -6.32
N TYR A 160 17.74 -12.27 -6.20
CA TYR A 160 17.09 -12.34 -4.90
C TYR A 160 17.54 -13.57 -4.10
N PHE A 161 17.65 -14.73 -4.73
CA PHE A 161 18.09 -15.96 -4.09
C PHE A 161 19.46 -15.85 -3.43
N VAL A 162 20.41 -15.16 -4.07
CA VAL A 162 21.78 -14.95 -3.56
C VAL A 162 21.80 -14.03 -2.35
N THR A 163 20.85 -13.12 -2.22
CA THR A 163 20.75 -12.23 -1.03
C THR A 163 20.15 -12.91 0.19
N LEU A 164 19.48 -14.05 0.01
CA LEU A 164 18.75 -14.72 1.08
C LEU A 164 19.68 -15.46 2.07
N PRO A 165 19.33 -15.47 3.38
CA PRO A 165 19.90 -16.40 4.34
C PRO A 165 19.68 -17.86 3.88
N SER A 166 20.66 -18.73 4.13
CA SER A 166 20.66 -20.12 3.64
C SER A 166 19.37 -20.90 3.91
N GLU A 167 18.78 -20.71 5.10
CA GLU A 167 17.52 -21.38 5.48
C GLU A 167 16.35 -20.94 4.60
N VAL A 168 16.28 -19.64 4.32
CA VAL A 168 15.22 -19.04 3.50
C VAL A 168 15.44 -19.37 2.01
N ALA A 169 16.69 -19.37 1.56
CA ALA A 169 17.05 -19.80 0.21
C ALA A 169 16.60 -21.25 -0.05
N MET A 170 16.81 -22.14 0.92
CA MET A 170 16.31 -23.54 0.84
C MET A 170 14.79 -23.60 0.74
N LYS A 171 14.06 -22.74 1.48
CA LYS A 171 12.60 -22.67 1.40
C LYS A 171 12.17 -22.23 0.00
N LEU A 172 12.77 -21.17 -0.55
CA LEU A 172 12.48 -20.69 -1.91
C LEU A 172 12.75 -21.78 -2.95
N TRP A 173 13.90 -22.48 -2.82
CA TRP A 173 14.25 -23.59 -3.70
C TRP A 173 13.20 -24.69 -3.68
N THR A 174 12.72 -25.05 -2.48
CA THR A 174 11.67 -26.06 -2.31
C THR A 174 10.37 -25.63 -2.98
N VAL A 175 9.93 -24.38 -2.76
CA VAL A 175 8.70 -23.83 -3.38
C VAL A 175 8.78 -23.87 -4.91
N ILE A 176 9.95 -23.53 -5.50
CA ILE A 176 10.16 -23.59 -6.94
C ILE A 176 10.18 -25.06 -7.43
N GLY A 177 10.83 -25.95 -6.67
CA GLY A 177 10.92 -27.38 -7.02
C GLY A 177 9.58 -28.11 -6.90
N ASP A 178 8.74 -27.73 -5.98
CA ASP A 178 7.40 -28.28 -5.76
C ASP A 178 6.35 -27.67 -6.72
N SER A 179 6.72 -26.62 -7.46
CA SER A 179 5.88 -26.10 -8.53
C SER A 179 5.80 -27.14 -9.66
N ASP A 180 4.64 -27.22 -10.33
CA ASP A 180 4.43 -28.17 -11.44
C ASP A 180 5.31 -27.86 -12.70
N ASN A 181 6.20 -26.86 -12.60
CA ASN A 181 7.01 -26.35 -13.69
C ASN A 181 8.52 -26.60 -13.47
N ILE A 182 9.01 -27.72 -13.95
CA ILE A 182 10.43 -28.08 -13.85
C ILE A 182 11.37 -27.16 -14.62
N ASP A 183 10.86 -26.47 -15.67
CA ASP A 183 11.66 -25.58 -16.50
C ASP A 183 12.18 -24.37 -15.70
N ASN A 184 11.39 -23.86 -14.76
CA ASN A 184 11.81 -22.78 -13.85
C ASN A 184 12.96 -23.22 -12.94
N THR A 185 12.93 -24.46 -12.44
CA THR A 185 14.00 -25.02 -11.59
C THR A 185 15.31 -25.14 -12.38
N ILE A 186 15.24 -25.62 -13.62
CA ILE A 186 16.41 -25.77 -14.50
C ILE A 186 16.96 -24.40 -14.86
N ALA A 187 16.10 -23.46 -15.25
CA ALA A 187 16.50 -22.10 -15.63
C ALA A 187 17.16 -21.35 -14.47
N LEU A 188 16.60 -21.45 -13.27
CA LEU A 188 17.19 -20.86 -12.07
C LEU A 188 18.53 -21.47 -11.72
N HIS A 189 18.66 -22.80 -11.81
CA HIS A 189 19.94 -23.47 -11.56
C HIS A 189 21.03 -23.02 -12.51
N LEU A 190 20.71 -22.88 -13.80
CA LEU A 190 21.64 -22.37 -14.80
C LEU A 190 22.01 -20.90 -14.53
N SER A 191 21.04 -20.05 -14.14
CA SER A 191 21.31 -18.66 -13.79
C SER A 191 22.25 -18.53 -12.60
N LEU A 192 22.05 -19.33 -11.54
CA LEU A 192 22.89 -19.31 -10.33
C LEU A 192 24.34 -19.76 -10.57
N ILE A 193 24.61 -20.55 -11.62
CA ILE A 193 25.99 -20.95 -11.98
C ILE A 193 26.74 -19.78 -12.65
N HIS A 194 26.02 -18.80 -13.20
CA HIS A 194 26.59 -17.67 -13.94
C HIS A 194 26.72 -16.37 -13.13
N ILE A 195 26.21 -16.35 -11.89
CA ILE A 195 26.39 -15.27 -10.92
C ILE A 195 27.68 -15.54 -10.12
#